data_a4a0da7a98e7f4bb8306b5405e5eeb07
#
_entry.id   a4a0da7a98e7f4bb8306b5405e5eeb07
#
_cell.length_a   1.000
_cell.length_b   1.000
_cell.length_c   1.000
_cell.angle_alpha   90.00
_cell.angle_beta   90.00
_cell.angle_gamma   90.00
#
_symmetry.space_group_name_H-M   'P 1'
#
loop_
_entity.id
_entity.type
_entity.pdbx_description
1 polymer ?
#
loop_
_entity_poly.entity_id
_entity_poly.type
_entity_poly.pdbx_seq_one_letter_code
_entity_poly.pdbx_strand_id
1 'polypeptide(L)'
;MTAPSSGVPGGGDGRQPLTGRQLLLLAFAAAVVTANAYYIHPIIALVAKDFGVSPSEIGLVPALNQIALAAGIFLLLPLGDRFSNRQLATLFAAGQLMGLVVMAFATSFWVFVAASTFLGFSTITPYLLPAYASKRVEPHQLGKATATLTTGVIAGILVARVGAGWVGEHLGWRWVYYSAAAVMLLVTLLLPRIMEGRDKSEASPPPGNYPSLVLSVFPIVRQHPEVLLSGAIQGLGFGIFLAVWLGLGLHLTSPEMGYGADTVGYLAAISLLNLATTPALGAWADRTGPRRARVIISLMQFTAVILLGFLGHSLWLLIMPLVLLNLVGPLIDITGRMTFLTLPAGVRTRLMTAYIVLMFIGGGLASWAATWVYEHEGWHGTAMLAAGLSALLVALSFIALRFDPARRNKA
;
A
#
# COMPACT_ATOMS: atom_id res chain seq x y z
N MET A 1 -51.52 -25.24 -28.48
CA MET A 1 -50.14 -25.59 -28.81
C MET A 1 -49.25 -24.54 -28.15
N THR A 2 -48.78 -24.81 -26.97
CA THR A 2 -47.87 -23.98 -26.17
C THR A 2 -46.47 -24.47 -26.45
N ALA A 3 -45.61 -23.62 -27.00
CA ALA A 3 -44.20 -23.89 -27.21
C ALA A 3 -43.43 -23.97 -25.85
N PRO A 4 -42.51 -24.92 -25.66
CA PRO A 4 -41.72 -24.98 -24.45
C PRO A 4 -40.67 -23.88 -24.45
N SER A 5 -40.60 -23.13 -23.36
CA SER A 5 -39.53 -22.19 -23.05
C SER A 5 -38.20 -22.95 -22.94
N SER A 6 -37.29 -22.73 -23.90
CA SER A 6 -35.92 -23.18 -23.84
C SER A 6 -35.21 -22.43 -22.72
N GLY A 7 -35.08 -23.08 -21.55
CA GLY A 7 -34.20 -22.66 -20.49
C GLY A 7 -32.77 -22.68 -21.01
N VAL A 8 -32.16 -21.50 -21.08
CA VAL A 8 -30.70 -21.36 -21.24
C VAL A 8 -30.04 -22.03 -20.05
N PRO A 9 -29.18 -23.07 -20.23
CA PRO A 9 -28.44 -23.61 -19.13
C PRO A 9 -27.46 -22.53 -18.66
N GLY A 10 -27.69 -22.00 -17.46
CA GLY A 10 -26.71 -21.19 -16.78
C GLY A 10 -25.43 -22.00 -16.66
N GLY A 11 -24.40 -21.68 -17.45
CA GLY A 11 -23.09 -22.21 -17.36
C GLY A 11 -22.48 -21.85 -16.00
N GLY A 12 -22.82 -22.60 -14.98
CA GLY A 12 -22.15 -22.56 -13.68
C GLY A 12 -20.75 -23.10 -13.85
N ASP A 13 -19.77 -22.22 -14.01
CA ASP A 13 -18.37 -22.51 -13.75
C ASP A 13 -18.36 -23.16 -12.35
N GLY A 14 -17.94 -24.42 -12.20
CA GLY A 14 -18.10 -25.24 -10.97
C GLY A 14 -17.46 -24.68 -9.69
N ARG A 15 -17.27 -23.35 -9.63
CA ARG A 15 -16.71 -22.59 -8.50
C ARG A 15 -17.80 -22.28 -7.48
N GLN A 16 -17.52 -22.60 -6.23
CA GLN A 16 -18.45 -22.20 -5.16
C GLN A 16 -18.38 -20.67 -4.96
N PRO A 17 -19.52 -19.98 -4.87
CA PRO A 17 -19.55 -18.55 -4.58
C PRO A 17 -18.99 -18.29 -3.18
N LEU A 18 -18.25 -17.18 -3.03
CA LEU A 18 -17.73 -16.76 -1.75
C LEU A 18 -18.86 -16.40 -0.79
N THR A 19 -18.86 -17.04 0.37
CA THR A 19 -19.74 -16.64 1.46
C THR A 19 -19.28 -15.33 2.10
N GLY A 20 -20.19 -14.57 2.71
CA GLY A 20 -19.83 -13.34 3.43
C GLY A 20 -18.77 -13.57 4.53
N ARG A 21 -18.82 -14.73 5.21
CA ARG A 21 -17.81 -15.12 6.20
C ARG A 21 -16.43 -15.32 5.58
N GLN A 22 -16.35 -16.03 4.46
CA GLN A 22 -15.08 -16.20 3.74
C GLN A 22 -14.50 -14.86 3.28
N LEU A 23 -15.34 -13.94 2.77
CA LEU A 23 -14.92 -12.62 2.36
C LEU A 23 -14.35 -11.81 3.54
N LEU A 24 -14.96 -11.87 4.72
CA LEU A 24 -14.45 -11.22 5.94
C LEU A 24 -13.11 -11.83 6.39
N LEU A 25 -12.97 -13.15 6.32
CA LEU A 25 -11.71 -13.82 6.65
C LEU A 25 -10.59 -13.47 5.66
N LEU A 26 -10.90 -13.31 4.37
CA LEU A 26 -9.96 -12.82 3.37
C LEU A 26 -9.58 -11.35 3.62
N ALA A 27 -10.54 -10.51 4.02
CA ALA A 27 -10.27 -9.13 4.42
C ALA A 27 -9.38 -9.05 5.67
N PHE A 28 -9.61 -9.92 6.65
CA PHE A 28 -8.74 -10.06 7.82
C PHE A 28 -7.33 -10.50 7.41
N ALA A 29 -7.19 -11.49 6.53
CA ALA A 29 -5.89 -11.90 6.01
C ALA A 29 -5.18 -10.74 5.26
N ALA A 30 -5.91 -9.97 4.43
CA ALA A 30 -5.38 -8.78 3.78
C ALA A 30 -4.90 -7.72 4.79
N ALA A 31 -5.67 -7.52 5.87
CA ALA A 31 -5.32 -6.61 6.96
C ALA A 31 -4.00 -7.01 7.62
N VAL A 32 -3.88 -8.26 8.06
CA VAL A 32 -2.69 -8.78 8.76
C VAL A 32 -1.46 -8.74 7.87
N VAL A 33 -1.57 -9.22 6.63
CA VAL A 33 -0.44 -9.23 5.68
C VAL A 33 0.05 -7.81 5.37
N THR A 34 -0.87 -6.85 5.20
CA THR A 34 -0.50 -5.46 4.95
C THR A 34 0.08 -4.79 6.18
N ALA A 35 -0.44 -5.07 7.38
CA ALA A 35 0.02 -4.53 8.65
C ALA A 35 1.53 -4.71 8.85
N ASN A 36 2.07 -5.84 8.40
CA ASN A 36 3.47 -6.22 8.62
C ASN A 36 4.49 -5.21 8.05
N ALA A 37 4.14 -4.47 7.02
CA ALA A 37 5.00 -3.43 6.44
C ALA A 37 4.97 -2.09 7.22
N TYR A 38 4.04 -1.93 8.17
CA TYR A 38 3.79 -0.64 8.82
C TYR A 38 4.12 -0.61 10.32
N TYR A 39 4.44 -1.75 10.94
CA TYR A 39 4.81 -1.80 12.36
C TYR A 39 6.01 -0.93 12.70
N ILE A 40 7.00 -0.86 11.82
CA ILE A 40 8.25 -0.11 12.06
C ILE A 40 8.03 1.40 12.23
N HIS A 41 6.99 1.99 11.64
CA HIS A 41 6.82 3.43 11.59
C HIS A 41 6.75 4.11 12.97
N PRO A 42 5.88 3.70 13.93
CA PRO A 42 5.84 4.34 15.24
C PRO A 42 7.02 3.93 16.14
N ILE A 43 7.62 2.76 15.93
CA ILE A 43 8.67 2.21 16.80
C ILE A 43 10.08 2.40 16.24
N ILE A 44 10.24 3.16 15.14
CA ILE A 44 11.52 3.28 14.43
C ILE A 44 12.66 3.75 15.36
N ALA A 45 12.39 4.72 16.23
CA ALA A 45 13.38 5.22 17.17
C ALA A 45 13.74 4.21 18.26
N LEU A 46 12.77 3.39 18.73
CA LEU A 46 13.02 2.33 19.70
C LEU A 46 13.93 1.25 19.12
N VAL A 47 13.70 0.86 17.88
CA VAL A 47 14.51 -0.13 17.16
C VAL A 47 15.91 0.42 16.89
N ALA A 48 16.01 1.67 16.44
CA ALA A 48 17.30 2.33 16.20
C ALA A 48 18.15 2.38 17.47
N LYS A 49 17.53 2.77 18.59
CA LYS A 49 18.20 2.83 19.90
C LYS A 49 18.71 1.47 20.37
N ASP A 50 17.91 0.41 20.20
CA ASP A 50 18.27 -0.93 20.68
C ASP A 50 19.43 -1.54 19.87
N PHE A 51 19.48 -1.30 18.54
CA PHE A 51 20.60 -1.72 17.71
C PHE A 51 21.79 -0.75 17.72
N GLY A 52 21.67 0.43 18.32
CA GLY A 52 22.72 1.45 18.35
C GLY A 52 23.04 2.02 16.95
N VAL A 53 22.05 2.16 16.09
CA VAL A 53 22.19 2.64 14.71
C VAL A 53 21.61 4.04 14.55
N SER A 54 22.11 4.76 13.52
CA SER A 54 21.69 6.12 13.21
C SER A 54 20.30 6.18 12.55
N PRO A 55 19.65 7.36 12.49
CA PRO A 55 18.41 7.55 11.75
C PRO A 55 18.49 7.16 10.27
N SER A 56 19.61 7.41 9.59
CA SER A 56 19.78 7.01 8.18
C SER A 56 19.91 5.51 8.01
N GLU A 57 20.60 4.84 8.93
CA GLU A 57 20.74 3.38 8.93
C GLU A 57 19.39 2.71 9.17
N ILE A 58 18.66 3.09 10.20
CA ILE A 58 17.34 2.49 10.48
C ILE A 58 16.34 2.74 9.35
N GLY A 59 16.49 3.85 8.62
CA GLY A 59 15.71 4.17 7.44
C GLY A 59 15.81 3.15 6.29
N LEU A 60 16.90 2.35 6.27
CA LEU A 60 17.03 1.23 5.32
C LEU A 60 15.96 0.16 5.53
N VAL A 61 15.46 -0.04 6.74
CA VAL A 61 14.43 -1.05 7.05
C VAL A 61 13.15 -0.79 6.26
N PRO A 62 12.44 0.35 6.42
CA PRO A 62 11.25 0.63 5.63
C PRO A 62 11.56 0.85 4.15
N ALA A 63 12.71 1.42 3.80
CA ALA A 63 13.08 1.68 2.41
C ALA A 63 13.23 0.39 1.60
N LEU A 64 14.07 -0.53 2.06
CA LEU A 64 14.30 -1.81 1.37
C LEU A 64 13.07 -2.70 1.42
N ASN A 65 12.25 -2.64 2.49
CA ASN A 65 10.96 -3.31 2.55
C ASN A 65 10.05 -2.89 1.40
N GLN A 66 9.89 -1.59 1.15
CA GLN A 66 9.03 -1.06 0.08
C GLN A 66 9.59 -1.38 -1.32
N ILE A 67 10.90 -1.25 -1.52
CA ILE A 67 11.56 -1.58 -2.80
C ILE A 67 11.43 -3.09 -3.08
N ALA A 68 11.62 -3.92 -2.06
CA ALA A 68 11.45 -5.37 -2.18
C ALA A 68 9.99 -5.76 -2.47
N LEU A 69 9.02 -5.06 -1.88
CA LEU A 69 7.60 -5.22 -2.20
C LEU A 69 7.32 -4.86 -3.67
N ALA A 70 7.90 -3.77 -4.18
CA ALA A 70 7.80 -3.44 -5.60
C ALA A 70 8.35 -4.58 -6.49
N ALA A 71 9.53 -5.11 -6.15
CA ALA A 71 10.13 -6.24 -6.84
C ALA A 71 9.25 -7.50 -6.73
N GLY A 72 8.70 -7.79 -5.56
CA GLY A 72 7.75 -8.89 -5.33
C GLY A 72 6.51 -8.78 -6.21
N ILE A 73 5.88 -7.63 -6.27
CA ILE A 73 4.70 -7.38 -7.11
C ILE A 73 5.06 -7.56 -8.60
N PHE A 74 6.18 -7.00 -9.03
CA PHE A 74 6.62 -7.10 -10.42
C PHE A 74 6.93 -8.55 -10.84
N LEU A 75 7.65 -9.27 -9.99
CA LEU A 75 8.11 -10.63 -10.29
C LEU A 75 7.08 -11.69 -9.94
N LEU A 76 6.43 -11.62 -8.79
CA LEU A 76 5.65 -12.73 -8.25
C LEU A 76 4.16 -12.67 -8.60
N LEU A 77 3.59 -11.47 -8.81
CA LEU A 77 2.18 -11.35 -9.14
C LEU A 77 1.81 -12.07 -10.45
N PRO A 78 2.64 -12.04 -11.53
CA PRO A 78 2.38 -12.83 -12.74
C PRO A 78 2.34 -14.34 -12.54
N LEU A 79 2.89 -14.88 -11.43
CA LEU A 79 2.75 -16.29 -11.09
C LEU A 79 1.29 -16.72 -10.87
N GLY A 80 0.40 -15.76 -10.51
CA GLY A 80 -1.04 -15.99 -10.38
C GLY A 80 -1.72 -16.46 -11.66
N ASP A 81 -1.08 -16.24 -12.83
CA ASP A 81 -1.55 -16.77 -14.12
C ASP A 81 -1.16 -18.27 -14.30
N ARG A 82 -0.19 -18.78 -13.54
CA ARG A 82 0.34 -20.15 -13.67
C ARG A 82 0.01 -21.05 -12.48
N PHE A 83 0.00 -20.51 -11.29
CA PHE A 83 -0.25 -21.22 -10.03
C PHE A 83 -1.60 -20.79 -9.43
N SER A 84 -2.16 -21.62 -8.56
CA SER A 84 -3.40 -21.25 -7.88
C SER A 84 -3.15 -20.11 -6.88
N ASN A 85 -4.09 -19.16 -6.81
CA ASN A 85 -4.02 -18.08 -5.84
C ASN A 85 -3.90 -18.59 -4.39
N ARG A 86 -4.51 -19.75 -4.08
CA ARG A 86 -4.38 -20.42 -2.78
C ARG A 86 -2.93 -20.79 -2.47
N GLN A 87 -2.24 -21.47 -3.41
CA GLN A 87 -0.85 -21.89 -3.22
C GLN A 87 0.06 -20.68 -3.03
N LEU A 88 -0.07 -19.67 -3.90
CA LEU A 88 0.74 -18.47 -3.81
C LEU A 88 0.48 -17.69 -2.53
N ALA A 89 -0.79 -17.44 -2.18
CA ALA A 89 -1.13 -16.71 -0.96
C ALA A 89 -0.60 -17.44 0.28
N THR A 90 -0.71 -18.77 0.35
CA THR A 90 -0.20 -19.55 1.49
C THR A 90 1.33 -19.53 1.55
N LEU A 91 2.01 -19.72 0.41
CA LEU A 91 3.48 -19.71 0.33
C LEU A 91 4.05 -18.37 0.79
N PHE A 92 3.49 -17.27 0.28
CA PHE A 92 3.98 -15.93 0.62
C PHE A 92 3.58 -15.49 2.02
N ALA A 93 2.44 -15.97 2.54
CA ALA A 93 2.10 -15.81 3.96
C ALA A 93 3.11 -16.53 4.87
N ALA A 94 3.52 -17.75 4.50
CA ALA A 94 4.57 -18.47 5.22
C ALA A 94 5.93 -17.75 5.13
N GLY A 95 6.26 -17.18 3.98
CA GLY A 95 7.45 -16.33 3.81
C GLY A 95 7.44 -15.12 4.74
N GLN A 96 6.31 -14.41 4.83
CA GLN A 96 6.16 -13.31 5.77
C GLN A 96 6.28 -13.75 7.24
N LEU A 97 5.66 -14.88 7.60
CA LEU A 97 5.79 -15.45 8.93
C LEU A 97 7.27 -15.71 9.28
N MET A 98 8.02 -16.30 8.35
CA MET A 98 9.45 -16.53 8.53
C MET A 98 10.20 -15.21 8.72
N GLY A 99 9.94 -14.20 7.89
CA GLY A 99 10.50 -12.86 8.03
C GLY A 99 10.24 -12.25 9.41
N LEU A 100 8.98 -12.30 9.89
CA LEU A 100 8.59 -11.78 11.20
C LEU A 100 9.29 -12.51 12.35
N VAL A 101 9.39 -13.85 12.28
CA VAL A 101 10.10 -14.64 13.30
C VAL A 101 11.57 -14.24 13.34
N VAL A 102 12.23 -14.13 12.18
CA VAL A 102 13.64 -13.71 12.13
C VAL A 102 13.80 -12.29 12.67
N MET A 103 12.91 -11.35 12.34
CA MET A 103 12.93 -9.98 12.88
C MET A 103 12.76 -9.96 14.39
N ALA A 104 11.85 -10.76 14.95
CA ALA A 104 11.58 -10.82 16.39
C ALA A 104 12.79 -11.28 17.22
N PHE A 105 13.57 -12.22 16.66
CA PHE A 105 14.76 -12.78 17.32
C PHE A 105 16.08 -12.20 16.82
N ALA A 106 16.05 -11.20 15.94
CA ALA A 106 17.28 -10.60 15.40
C ALA A 106 18.14 -9.96 16.51
N THR A 107 19.39 -10.36 16.57
CA THR A 107 20.43 -9.78 17.43
C THR A 107 21.36 -8.84 16.66
N SER A 108 21.33 -8.91 15.32
CA SER A 108 22.09 -8.03 14.43
C SER A 108 21.15 -7.17 13.61
N PHE A 109 21.48 -5.89 13.47
CA PHE A 109 20.76 -4.95 12.64
C PHE A 109 20.61 -5.44 11.19
N TRP A 110 21.68 -5.97 10.59
CA TRP A 110 21.65 -6.43 9.20
C TRP A 110 20.76 -7.67 8.98
N VAL A 111 20.67 -8.55 9.99
CA VAL A 111 19.71 -9.67 9.97
C VAL A 111 18.27 -9.12 10.01
N PHE A 112 18.01 -8.11 10.81
CA PHE A 112 16.71 -7.44 10.89
C PHE A 112 16.34 -6.77 9.55
N VAL A 113 17.29 -6.04 8.92
CA VAL A 113 17.12 -5.43 7.60
C VAL A 113 16.84 -6.49 6.53
N ALA A 114 17.63 -7.56 6.48
CA ALA A 114 17.44 -8.63 5.48
C ALA A 114 16.08 -9.33 5.65
N ALA A 115 15.68 -9.61 6.90
CA ALA A 115 14.38 -10.22 7.20
C ALA A 115 13.21 -9.29 6.83
N SER A 116 13.31 -7.98 7.10
CA SER A 116 12.32 -6.99 6.69
C SER A 116 12.22 -6.87 5.16
N THR A 117 13.37 -6.90 4.47
CA THR A 117 13.42 -6.89 3.00
C THR A 117 12.73 -8.12 2.41
N PHE A 118 13.03 -9.31 2.94
CA PHE A 118 12.38 -10.55 2.55
C PHE A 118 10.86 -10.54 2.84
N LEU A 119 10.47 -9.97 3.99
CA LEU A 119 9.07 -9.77 4.34
C LEU A 119 8.37 -8.89 3.28
N GLY A 120 8.97 -7.76 2.92
CA GLY A 120 8.45 -6.88 1.87
C GLY A 120 8.28 -7.60 0.55
N PHE A 121 9.31 -8.33 0.09
CA PHE A 121 9.25 -9.15 -1.14
C PHE A 121 8.10 -10.15 -1.14
N SER A 122 7.79 -10.73 0.03
CA SER A 122 6.72 -11.72 0.21
C SER A 122 5.33 -11.10 0.39
N THR A 123 5.17 -9.77 0.44
CA THR A 123 3.90 -9.08 0.73
C THR A 123 3.00 -8.95 -0.50
N ILE A 124 2.74 -10.02 -1.23
CA ILE A 124 1.91 -9.99 -2.44
C ILE A 124 0.46 -10.47 -2.23
N THR A 125 0.17 -11.13 -1.13
CA THR A 125 -1.16 -11.69 -0.86
C THR A 125 -2.30 -10.68 -1.01
N PRO A 126 -2.23 -9.42 -0.49
CA PRO A 126 -3.29 -8.43 -0.66
C PRO A 126 -3.62 -8.10 -2.12
N TYR A 127 -2.66 -8.29 -3.02
CA TYR A 127 -2.82 -8.04 -4.46
C TYR A 127 -3.39 -9.25 -5.22
N LEU A 128 -3.29 -10.46 -4.66
CA LEU A 128 -3.89 -11.68 -5.20
C LEU A 128 -5.37 -11.81 -4.82
N LEU A 129 -5.76 -11.35 -3.63
CA LEU A 129 -7.10 -11.54 -3.10
C LEU A 129 -8.22 -10.89 -3.93
N PRO A 130 -8.09 -9.66 -4.46
CA PRO A 130 -9.11 -9.08 -5.32
C PRO A 130 -9.34 -9.90 -6.61
N ALA A 131 -8.27 -10.41 -7.22
CA ALA A 131 -8.35 -11.27 -8.40
C ALA A 131 -9.00 -12.63 -8.07
N TYR A 132 -8.72 -13.18 -6.90
CA TYR A 132 -9.36 -14.39 -6.41
C TYR A 132 -10.86 -14.17 -6.15
N ALA A 133 -11.22 -13.08 -5.47
CA ALA A 133 -12.61 -12.76 -5.16
C ALA A 133 -13.43 -12.47 -6.41
N SER A 134 -12.89 -11.73 -7.38
CA SER A 134 -13.60 -11.36 -8.60
C SER A 134 -14.05 -12.57 -9.44
N LYS A 135 -13.38 -13.71 -9.32
CA LYS A 135 -13.74 -14.96 -10.00
C LYS A 135 -14.83 -15.76 -9.27
N ARG A 136 -15.23 -15.36 -8.04
CA ARG A 136 -16.10 -16.12 -7.14
C ARG A 136 -17.25 -15.33 -6.54
N VAL A 137 -17.40 -14.09 -6.92
CA VAL A 137 -18.57 -13.28 -6.57
C VAL A 137 -19.36 -12.93 -7.82
N GLU A 138 -20.65 -12.79 -7.67
CA GLU A 138 -21.51 -12.34 -8.78
C GLU A 138 -21.16 -10.90 -9.20
N PRO A 139 -21.32 -10.53 -10.49
CA PRO A 139 -20.94 -9.22 -10.99
C PRO A 139 -21.49 -8.04 -10.17
N HIS A 140 -22.74 -8.16 -9.66
CA HIS A 140 -23.36 -7.13 -8.82
C HIS A 140 -22.75 -7.03 -7.40
N GLN A 141 -22.04 -8.05 -6.92
CA GLN A 141 -21.38 -8.09 -5.61
C GLN A 141 -19.89 -7.71 -5.66
N LEU A 142 -19.31 -7.58 -6.85
CA LEU A 142 -17.90 -7.31 -7.04
C LEU A 142 -17.45 -6.01 -6.33
N GLY A 143 -18.27 -4.96 -6.42
CA GLY A 143 -18.00 -3.70 -5.72
C GLY A 143 -17.94 -3.87 -4.20
N LYS A 144 -18.89 -4.60 -3.61
CA LYS A 144 -18.92 -4.91 -2.19
C LYS A 144 -17.71 -5.74 -1.76
N ALA A 145 -17.37 -6.77 -2.53
CA ALA A 145 -16.21 -7.62 -2.23
C ALA A 145 -14.89 -6.83 -2.25
N THR A 146 -14.68 -6.02 -3.28
CA THR A 146 -13.50 -5.15 -3.40
C THR A 146 -13.44 -4.14 -2.25
N ALA A 147 -14.56 -3.48 -1.93
CA ALA A 147 -14.62 -2.56 -0.80
C ALA A 147 -14.28 -3.23 0.54
N THR A 148 -14.80 -4.44 0.79
CA THR A 148 -14.51 -5.19 2.01
C THR A 148 -13.02 -5.52 2.13
N LEU A 149 -12.39 -6.00 1.05
CA LEU A 149 -10.94 -6.29 1.04
C LEU A 149 -10.11 -5.03 1.26
N THR A 150 -10.46 -3.93 0.59
CA THR A 150 -9.77 -2.64 0.75
C THR A 150 -9.91 -2.07 2.17
N THR A 151 -11.11 -2.18 2.75
CA THR A 151 -11.35 -1.80 4.16
C THR A 151 -10.46 -2.63 5.10
N GLY A 152 -10.30 -3.93 4.82
CA GLY A 152 -9.36 -4.79 5.55
C GLY A 152 -7.92 -4.24 5.50
N VAL A 153 -7.42 -3.91 4.31
CA VAL A 153 -6.08 -3.32 4.13
C VAL A 153 -5.92 -2.04 4.94
N ILE A 154 -6.87 -1.10 4.83
CA ILE A 154 -6.81 0.20 5.55
C ILE A 154 -6.85 -0.03 7.06
N ALA A 155 -7.75 -0.89 7.54
CA ALA A 155 -7.84 -1.23 8.95
C ALA A 155 -6.56 -1.89 9.47
N GLY A 156 -5.93 -2.76 8.67
CA GLY A 156 -4.65 -3.38 9.00
C GLY A 156 -3.53 -2.37 9.21
N ILE A 157 -3.40 -1.40 8.31
CA ILE A 157 -2.40 -0.31 8.42
C ILE A 157 -2.62 0.50 9.70
N LEU A 158 -3.88 0.83 10.00
CA LEU A 158 -4.22 1.60 11.18
C LEU A 158 -3.92 0.84 12.47
N VAL A 159 -4.43 -0.40 12.58
CA VAL A 159 -4.21 -1.25 13.76
C VAL A 159 -2.71 -1.52 13.96
N ALA A 160 -1.97 -1.71 12.87
CA ALA A 160 -0.52 -1.88 12.92
C ALA A 160 0.17 -0.68 13.58
N ARG A 161 -0.16 0.54 13.17
CA ARG A 161 0.48 1.74 13.70
C ARG A 161 0.09 2.01 15.15
N VAL A 162 -1.19 2.01 15.45
CA VAL A 162 -1.68 2.24 16.82
C VAL A 162 -1.17 1.14 17.75
N GLY A 163 -1.33 -0.13 17.36
CA GLY A 163 -0.91 -1.28 18.15
C GLY A 163 0.60 -1.35 18.34
N ALA A 164 1.38 -1.14 17.26
CA ALA A 164 2.83 -1.17 17.36
C ALA A 164 3.39 -0.03 18.23
N GLY A 165 2.80 1.16 18.14
CA GLY A 165 3.18 2.29 19.00
C GLY A 165 2.98 1.96 20.47
N TRP A 166 1.78 1.49 20.83
CA TRP A 166 1.47 1.14 22.21
C TRP A 166 2.27 -0.06 22.74
N VAL A 167 2.31 -1.15 22.00
CA VAL A 167 3.07 -2.36 22.40
C VAL A 167 4.56 -2.06 22.46
N GLY A 168 5.09 -1.32 21.49
CA GLY A 168 6.50 -0.96 21.44
C GLY A 168 6.94 -0.11 22.61
N GLU A 169 6.14 0.87 23.02
CA GLU A 169 6.43 1.75 24.16
C GLU A 169 6.36 1.01 25.50
N HIS A 170 5.31 0.20 25.72
CA HIS A 170 5.02 -0.36 27.04
C HIS A 170 5.63 -1.75 27.29
N LEU A 171 5.79 -2.57 26.23
CA LEU A 171 6.27 -3.95 26.32
C LEU A 171 7.62 -4.14 25.62
N GLY A 172 8.04 -3.16 24.80
CA GLY A 172 9.23 -3.22 23.98
C GLY A 172 8.94 -3.64 22.53
N TRP A 173 9.75 -3.14 21.61
CA TRP A 173 9.54 -3.29 20.18
C TRP A 173 9.54 -4.74 19.68
N ARG A 174 10.24 -5.66 20.34
CA ARG A 174 10.24 -7.09 19.96
C ARG A 174 8.89 -7.75 20.13
N TRP A 175 8.10 -7.33 21.12
CA TRP A 175 6.74 -7.84 21.34
C TRP A 175 5.80 -7.50 20.20
N VAL A 176 6.06 -6.41 19.47
CA VAL A 176 5.33 -6.10 18.24
C VAL A 176 5.51 -7.23 17.23
N TYR A 177 6.74 -7.69 17.01
CA TYR A 177 7.04 -8.75 16.03
C TYR A 177 6.65 -10.15 16.54
N TYR A 178 6.73 -10.42 17.85
CA TYR A 178 6.21 -11.68 18.42
C TYR A 178 4.69 -11.79 18.20
N SER A 179 3.95 -10.75 18.54
CA SER A 179 2.49 -10.72 18.33
C SER A 179 2.11 -10.78 16.86
N ALA A 180 2.84 -10.04 16.01
CA ALA A 180 2.66 -10.10 14.55
C ALA A 180 2.91 -11.50 13.99
N ALA A 181 3.97 -12.18 14.42
CA ALA A 181 4.27 -13.55 14.01
C ALA A 181 3.17 -14.54 14.44
N ALA A 182 2.64 -14.40 15.66
CA ALA A 182 1.54 -15.23 16.16
C ALA A 182 0.27 -15.07 15.32
N VAL A 183 -0.11 -13.82 15.01
CA VAL A 183 -1.27 -13.54 14.16
C VAL A 183 -1.02 -13.98 12.71
N MET A 184 0.20 -13.80 12.20
CA MET A 184 0.57 -14.25 10.85
C MET A 184 0.58 -15.77 10.73
N LEU A 185 0.95 -16.51 11.78
CA LEU A 185 0.81 -17.97 11.84
C LEU A 185 -0.65 -18.37 11.68
N LEU A 186 -1.56 -17.71 12.39
CA LEU A 186 -3.00 -17.94 12.25
C LEU A 186 -3.46 -17.72 10.79
N VAL A 187 -3.05 -16.61 10.15
CA VAL A 187 -3.39 -16.34 8.75
C VAL A 187 -2.81 -17.39 7.80
N THR A 188 -1.56 -17.80 8.01
CA THR A 188 -0.90 -18.83 7.19
C THR A 188 -1.64 -20.17 7.25
N LEU A 189 -2.16 -20.53 8.43
CA LEU A 189 -2.97 -21.75 8.62
C LEU A 189 -4.40 -21.60 8.10
N LEU A 190 -4.94 -20.39 8.11
CA LEU A 190 -6.31 -20.08 7.70
C LEU A 190 -6.47 -20.05 6.17
N LEU A 191 -5.53 -19.41 5.46
CA LEU A 191 -5.62 -19.22 3.99
C LEU A 191 -5.91 -20.49 3.21
N PRO A 192 -5.19 -21.63 3.41
CA PRO A 192 -5.46 -22.85 2.67
C PRO A 192 -6.80 -23.51 3.00
N ARG A 193 -7.45 -23.11 4.10
CA ARG A 193 -8.78 -23.62 4.51
C ARG A 193 -9.93 -22.81 3.95
N ILE A 194 -9.73 -21.53 3.69
CA ILE A 194 -10.77 -20.63 3.17
C ILE A 194 -10.69 -20.38 1.67
N MET A 195 -9.52 -20.60 1.07
CA MET A 195 -9.31 -20.48 -0.36
C MET A 195 -9.39 -21.84 -1.03
N GLU A 196 -10.16 -21.92 -2.11
CA GLU A 196 -10.19 -23.08 -2.95
C GLU A 196 -8.96 -23.18 -3.84
N GLY A 197 -8.56 -24.41 -4.16
CA GLY A 197 -7.49 -24.69 -5.11
C GLY A 197 -7.90 -24.29 -6.54
N ARG A 198 -6.97 -24.50 -7.46
CA ARG A 198 -7.22 -24.29 -8.89
C ARG A 198 -8.18 -25.37 -9.39
N ASP A 199 -9.24 -24.95 -10.06
CA ASP A 199 -10.15 -25.90 -10.70
C ASP A 199 -9.49 -26.51 -11.94
N LYS A 200 -9.75 -27.80 -12.21
CA LYS A 200 -9.23 -28.49 -13.41
C LYS A 200 -9.71 -27.84 -14.72
N SER A 201 -10.79 -27.05 -14.63
CA SER A 201 -11.35 -26.28 -15.77
C SER A 201 -10.64 -24.94 -16.01
N GLU A 202 -9.80 -24.47 -15.07
CA GLU A 202 -8.97 -23.28 -15.33
C GLU A 202 -7.94 -23.66 -16.39
N ALA A 203 -8.17 -23.17 -17.59
CA ALA A 203 -7.42 -23.46 -18.82
C ALA A 203 -5.91 -23.49 -18.60
N SER A 204 -5.25 -24.26 -19.46
CA SER A 204 -3.80 -24.37 -19.60
C SER A 204 -3.09 -23.05 -19.33
N PRO A 205 -1.94 -23.05 -18.63
CA PRO A 205 -1.19 -21.83 -18.41
C PRO A 205 -1.02 -21.07 -19.73
N PRO A 206 -1.05 -19.73 -19.70
CA PRO A 206 -0.88 -18.95 -20.92
C PRO A 206 0.37 -19.42 -21.68
N PRO A 207 0.31 -19.53 -23.01
CA PRO A 207 1.44 -19.95 -23.80
C PRO A 207 2.60 -18.97 -23.61
N GLY A 208 3.81 -19.47 -23.45
CA GLY A 208 5.02 -18.67 -23.28
C GLY A 208 5.80 -18.97 -22.01
N ASN A 209 7.04 -18.50 -21.97
CA ASN A 209 7.92 -18.64 -20.82
C ASN A 209 7.58 -17.60 -19.74
N TYR A 210 7.86 -17.90 -18.46
CA TYR A 210 7.65 -16.97 -17.35
C TYR A 210 8.32 -15.58 -17.58
N PRO A 211 9.58 -15.50 -18.08
CA PRO A 211 10.18 -14.20 -18.40
C PRO A 211 9.37 -13.37 -19.40
N SER A 212 8.77 -13.97 -20.41
CA SER A 212 7.94 -13.26 -21.39
C SER A 212 6.68 -12.67 -20.76
N LEU A 213 6.13 -13.37 -19.76
CA LEU A 213 4.97 -12.90 -19.01
C LEU A 213 5.32 -11.67 -18.15
N VAL A 214 6.42 -11.71 -17.42
CA VAL A 214 6.92 -10.56 -16.63
C VAL A 214 7.24 -9.39 -17.54
N LEU A 215 7.97 -9.63 -18.62
CA LEU A 215 8.37 -8.59 -19.56
C LEU A 215 7.22 -8.02 -20.39
N SER A 216 6.05 -8.69 -20.42
CA SER A 216 4.86 -8.20 -21.15
C SER A 216 4.33 -6.85 -20.66
N VAL A 217 4.75 -6.40 -19.48
CA VAL A 217 4.42 -5.08 -18.95
C VAL A 217 5.03 -3.97 -19.80
N PHE A 218 6.28 -4.12 -20.28
CA PHE A 218 7.02 -3.06 -20.97
C PHE A 218 6.39 -2.60 -22.29
N PRO A 219 6.00 -3.50 -23.23
CA PRO A 219 5.32 -3.09 -24.46
C PRO A 219 4.02 -2.34 -24.20
N ILE A 220 3.25 -2.76 -23.19
CA ILE A 220 1.97 -2.14 -22.84
C ILE A 220 2.19 -0.74 -22.23
N VAL A 221 3.17 -0.60 -21.33
CA VAL A 221 3.55 0.70 -20.74
C VAL A 221 4.05 1.65 -21.83
N ARG A 222 4.80 1.15 -22.82
CA ARG A 222 5.26 1.97 -23.97
C ARG A 222 4.11 2.49 -24.82
N GLN A 223 3.02 1.75 -24.93
CA GLN A 223 1.80 2.17 -25.63
C GLN A 223 0.96 3.17 -24.82
N HIS A 224 1.10 3.15 -23.49
CA HIS A 224 0.35 3.98 -22.54
C HIS A 224 1.29 4.76 -21.60
N PRO A 225 2.13 5.65 -22.11
CA PRO A 225 3.17 6.33 -21.31
C PRO A 225 2.60 7.21 -20.20
N GLU A 226 1.33 7.61 -20.29
CA GLU A 226 0.65 8.36 -19.24
C GLU A 226 0.56 7.61 -17.90
N VAL A 227 0.69 6.27 -17.89
CA VAL A 227 0.75 5.50 -16.66
C VAL A 227 2.04 5.75 -15.88
N LEU A 228 3.15 6.00 -16.58
CA LEU A 228 4.43 6.32 -15.94
C LEU A 228 4.34 7.66 -15.20
N LEU A 229 3.72 8.66 -15.83
CA LEU A 229 3.50 9.96 -15.18
C LEU A 229 2.54 9.82 -13.97
N SER A 230 1.44 9.07 -14.11
CA SER A 230 0.51 8.82 -13.01
C SER A 230 1.17 8.01 -11.89
N GLY A 231 2.01 7.02 -12.22
CA GLY A 231 2.77 6.23 -11.27
C GLY A 231 3.85 7.04 -10.56
N ALA A 232 4.55 7.95 -11.26
CA ALA A 232 5.52 8.86 -10.66
C ALA A 232 4.85 9.83 -9.66
N ILE A 233 3.70 10.40 -10.04
CA ILE A 233 2.89 11.26 -9.15
C ILE A 233 2.48 10.47 -7.90
N GLN A 234 2.03 9.23 -8.06
CA GLN A 234 1.66 8.39 -6.93
C GLN A 234 2.88 7.99 -6.08
N GLY A 235 4.02 7.71 -6.72
CA GLY A 235 5.28 7.43 -6.02
C GLY A 235 5.72 8.60 -5.14
N LEU A 236 5.60 9.83 -5.63
CA LEU A 236 5.83 11.04 -4.84
C LEU A 236 4.81 11.18 -3.72
N GLY A 237 3.51 11.02 -4.00
CA GLY A 237 2.44 11.14 -3.00
C GLY A 237 2.61 10.14 -1.85
N PHE A 238 2.87 8.88 -2.18
CA PHE A 238 3.14 7.84 -1.20
C PHE A 238 4.47 8.04 -0.47
N GLY A 239 5.50 8.51 -1.20
CA GLY A 239 6.80 8.85 -0.65
C GLY A 239 6.72 9.98 0.38
N ILE A 240 5.98 11.05 0.09
CA ILE A 240 5.73 12.15 1.03
C ILE A 240 5.04 11.63 2.29
N PHE A 241 4.03 10.78 2.13
CA PHE A 241 3.33 10.16 3.25
C PHE A 241 4.29 9.37 4.15
N LEU A 242 5.14 8.51 3.58
CA LEU A 242 6.13 7.75 4.34
C LEU A 242 7.19 8.64 4.97
N ALA A 243 7.72 9.62 4.24
CA ALA A 243 8.70 10.58 4.72
C ALA A 243 8.21 11.34 5.97
N VAL A 244 6.98 11.85 5.90
CA VAL A 244 6.36 12.56 7.03
C VAL A 244 6.16 11.63 8.22
N TRP A 245 5.63 10.41 8.03
CA TRP A 245 5.39 9.50 9.16
C TRP A 245 6.67 8.96 9.80
N LEU A 246 7.71 8.69 9.03
CA LEU A 246 9.01 8.27 9.58
C LEU A 246 9.71 9.43 10.29
N GLY A 247 9.70 10.62 9.67
CA GLY A 247 10.22 11.83 10.30
C GLY A 247 9.49 12.18 11.61
N LEU A 248 8.15 12.06 11.65
CA LEU A 248 7.37 12.23 12.88
C LEU A 248 7.73 11.20 13.94
N GLY A 249 7.93 9.92 13.54
CA GLY A 249 8.36 8.88 14.46
C GLY A 249 9.67 9.23 15.17
N LEU A 250 10.64 9.75 14.42
CA LEU A 250 11.92 10.19 14.98
C LEU A 250 11.79 11.51 15.75
N HIS A 251 11.01 12.48 15.24
CA HIS A 251 10.90 13.81 15.83
C HIS A 251 10.14 13.81 17.15
N LEU A 252 8.96 13.18 17.20
CA LEU A 252 8.16 13.15 18.42
C LEU A 252 8.83 12.38 19.55
N THR A 253 9.64 11.36 19.22
CA THR A 253 10.41 10.58 20.21
C THR A 253 11.78 11.16 20.51
N SER A 254 12.15 12.31 19.93
CA SER A 254 13.39 13.00 20.22
C SER A 254 13.39 13.58 21.65
N PRO A 255 14.57 13.82 22.25
CA PRO A 255 14.67 14.47 23.56
C PRO A 255 14.00 15.84 23.64
N GLU A 256 13.92 16.55 22.53
CA GLU A 256 13.30 17.88 22.44
C GLU A 256 11.78 17.83 22.59
N MET A 257 11.14 16.82 21.97
CA MET A 257 9.68 16.65 22.01
C MET A 257 9.22 15.77 23.18
N GLY A 258 9.98 14.74 23.54
CA GLY A 258 9.79 13.93 24.73
C GLY A 258 8.55 13.03 24.73
N TYR A 259 7.96 12.73 23.57
CA TYR A 259 6.81 11.82 23.47
C TYR A 259 7.27 10.39 23.26
N GLY A 260 6.38 9.42 23.59
CA GLY A 260 6.61 8.01 23.34
C GLY A 260 6.15 7.56 21.92
N ALA A 261 6.53 6.35 21.56
CA ALA A 261 6.09 5.73 20.31
C ALA A 261 4.56 5.52 20.25
N ASP A 262 3.90 5.39 21.40
CA ASP A 262 2.44 5.32 21.52
C ASP A 262 1.75 6.60 21.01
N THR A 263 2.34 7.77 21.28
CA THR A 263 1.82 9.06 20.77
C THR A 263 1.85 9.09 19.24
N VAL A 264 2.94 8.61 18.63
CA VAL A 264 3.02 8.48 17.15
C VAL A 264 1.94 7.52 16.64
N GLY A 265 1.73 6.41 17.34
CA GLY A 265 0.66 5.46 17.05
C GLY A 265 -0.73 6.09 17.14
N TYR A 266 -1.02 6.86 18.21
CA TYR A 266 -2.31 7.54 18.38
C TYR A 266 -2.59 8.58 17.29
N LEU A 267 -1.58 9.33 16.85
CA LEU A 267 -1.73 10.24 15.72
C LEU A 267 -2.11 9.50 14.44
N ALA A 268 -1.69 8.25 14.27
CA ALA A 268 -2.10 7.46 13.12
C ALA A 268 -3.62 7.19 13.08
N ALA A 269 -4.33 7.28 14.23
CA ALA A 269 -5.77 7.16 14.28
C ALA A 269 -6.51 8.27 13.50
N ILE A 270 -5.86 9.38 13.17
CA ILE A 270 -6.37 10.40 12.25
C ILE A 270 -6.76 9.76 10.89
N SER A 271 -6.07 8.69 10.50
CA SER A 271 -6.39 7.95 9.26
C SER A 271 -7.78 7.28 9.26
N LEU A 272 -8.48 7.17 10.41
CA LEU A 272 -9.88 6.74 10.48
C LEU A 272 -10.80 7.67 9.67
N LEU A 273 -10.47 8.95 9.59
CA LEU A 273 -11.22 9.91 8.79
C LEU A 273 -11.31 9.48 7.32
N ASN A 274 -10.29 8.78 6.81
CA ASN A 274 -10.27 8.31 5.42
C ASN A 274 -11.40 7.33 5.13
N LEU A 275 -11.80 6.48 6.08
CA LEU A 275 -12.90 5.53 5.90
C LEU A 275 -14.23 6.24 5.64
N ALA A 276 -14.45 7.37 6.32
CA ALA A 276 -15.66 8.16 6.18
C ALA A 276 -15.63 9.11 4.96
N THR A 277 -14.48 9.71 4.68
CA THR A 277 -14.38 10.82 3.71
C THR A 277 -14.01 10.36 2.30
N THR A 278 -13.25 9.27 2.15
CA THR A 278 -12.76 8.80 0.83
C THR A 278 -13.87 8.56 -0.19
N PRO A 279 -15.04 7.96 0.14
CA PRO A 279 -16.11 7.77 -0.84
C PRO A 279 -16.67 9.09 -1.38
N ALA A 280 -16.90 10.06 -0.50
CA ALA A 280 -17.45 11.37 -0.88
C ALA A 280 -16.45 12.18 -1.72
N LEU A 281 -15.18 12.17 -1.31
CA LEU A 281 -14.09 12.85 -2.03
C LEU A 281 -13.77 12.17 -3.35
N GLY A 282 -13.89 10.84 -3.45
CA GLY A 282 -13.79 10.08 -4.70
C GLY A 282 -14.88 10.49 -5.69
N ALA A 283 -16.15 10.56 -5.24
CA ALA A 283 -17.26 11.03 -6.06
C ALA A 283 -17.11 12.50 -6.50
N TRP A 284 -16.51 13.35 -5.65
CA TRP A 284 -16.14 14.70 -6.04
C TRP A 284 -15.06 14.72 -7.13
N ALA A 285 -14.04 13.88 -7.02
CA ALA A 285 -12.98 13.76 -8.01
C ALA A 285 -13.51 13.27 -9.38
N ASP A 286 -14.48 12.33 -9.37
CA ASP A 286 -15.16 11.88 -10.59
C ASP A 286 -15.88 13.05 -11.30
N ARG A 287 -16.64 13.87 -10.56
CA ARG A 287 -17.38 15.02 -11.09
C ARG A 287 -16.47 16.13 -11.60
N THR A 288 -15.36 16.37 -10.88
CA THR A 288 -14.39 17.43 -11.21
C THR A 288 -13.51 17.03 -12.40
N GLY A 289 -13.37 15.73 -12.63
CA GLY A 289 -12.45 15.10 -13.55
C GLY A 289 -11.10 14.79 -12.87
N PRO A 290 -10.60 13.55 -13.02
CA PRO A 290 -9.50 13.03 -12.18
C PRO A 290 -8.22 13.87 -12.27
N ARG A 291 -7.91 14.45 -13.43
CA ARG A 291 -6.69 15.25 -13.61
C ARG A 291 -6.78 16.63 -12.97
N ARG A 292 -7.95 17.29 -13.01
CA ARG A 292 -8.19 18.57 -12.33
C ARG A 292 -8.24 18.38 -10.81
N ALA A 293 -8.98 17.35 -10.36
CA ALA A 293 -9.03 16.99 -8.95
C ALA A 293 -7.62 16.74 -8.39
N ARG A 294 -6.76 16.04 -9.13
CA ARG A 294 -5.37 15.77 -8.73
C ARG A 294 -4.56 17.04 -8.51
N VAL A 295 -4.69 18.07 -9.35
CA VAL A 295 -4.01 19.35 -9.15
C VAL A 295 -4.46 20.01 -7.85
N ILE A 296 -5.76 20.05 -7.58
CA ILE A 296 -6.31 20.63 -6.34
C ILE A 296 -5.77 19.87 -5.12
N ILE A 297 -5.84 18.51 -5.17
CA ILE A 297 -5.37 17.63 -4.10
C ILE A 297 -3.86 17.82 -3.86
N SER A 298 -3.06 17.94 -4.92
CA SER A 298 -1.61 18.14 -4.80
C SER A 298 -1.26 19.49 -4.18
N LEU A 299 -2.01 20.55 -4.48
CA LEU A 299 -1.86 21.85 -3.84
C LEU A 299 -2.25 21.80 -2.35
N MET A 300 -3.34 21.10 -2.01
CA MET A 300 -3.72 20.88 -0.61
C MET A 300 -2.66 20.09 0.16
N GLN A 301 -2.07 19.05 -0.47
CA GLN A 301 -0.98 18.29 0.12
C GLN A 301 0.27 19.16 0.34
N PHE A 302 0.64 19.97 -0.64
CA PHE A 302 1.75 20.92 -0.51
C PHE A 302 1.52 21.88 0.66
N THR A 303 0.32 22.46 0.77
CA THR A 303 -0.06 23.31 1.90
C THR A 303 0.07 22.57 3.24
N ALA A 304 -0.43 21.32 3.33
CA ALA A 304 -0.32 20.52 4.54
C ALA A 304 1.13 20.30 4.96
N VAL A 305 2.01 19.98 4.01
CA VAL A 305 3.43 19.73 4.27
C VAL A 305 4.15 21.03 4.72
N ILE A 306 3.86 22.15 4.09
CA ILE A 306 4.40 23.46 4.51
C ILE A 306 3.98 23.77 5.96
N LEU A 307 2.70 23.57 6.29
CA LEU A 307 2.21 23.77 7.64
C LEU A 307 2.86 22.82 8.65
N LEU A 308 3.11 21.56 8.29
CA LEU A 308 3.85 20.61 9.12
C LEU A 308 5.26 21.13 9.46
N GLY A 309 5.95 21.73 8.50
CA GLY A 309 7.28 22.31 8.72
C GLY A 309 7.26 23.47 9.74
N PHE A 310 6.30 24.37 9.61
CA PHE A 310 6.20 25.54 10.52
C PHE A 310 5.64 25.18 11.89
N LEU A 311 4.73 24.24 11.98
CA LEU A 311 4.00 23.89 13.19
C LEU A 311 4.59 22.70 13.95
N GLY A 312 5.73 22.16 13.49
CA GLY A 312 6.38 20.97 14.02
C GLY A 312 6.83 21.03 15.48
N HIS A 313 6.87 22.20 16.06
CA HIS A 313 7.31 22.43 17.45
C HIS A 313 6.24 22.08 18.52
N SER A 314 5.03 21.75 18.12
CA SER A 314 3.93 21.42 19.04
C SER A 314 3.06 20.29 18.50
N LEU A 315 2.84 19.27 19.33
CA LEU A 315 1.98 18.13 19.01
C LEU A 315 0.57 18.58 18.56
N TRP A 316 -0.02 19.53 19.29
CA TRP A 316 -1.38 20.00 19.02
C TRP A 316 -1.50 20.73 17.67
N LEU A 317 -0.46 21.52 17.33
CA LEU A 317 -0.42 22.24 16.07
C LEU A 317 -0.18 21.31 14.88
N LEU A 318 0.46 20.15 15.09
CA LEU A 318 0.65 19.12 14.05
C LEU A 318 -0.66 18.43 13.64
N ILE A 319 -1.68 18.39 14.49
CA ILE A 319 -2.92 17.65 14.23
C ILE A 319 -3.61 18.17 12.96
N MET A 320 -3.76 19.47 12.80
CA MET A 320 -4.50 20.05 11.67
C MET A 320 -3.84 19.73 10.32
N PRO A 321 -2.54 19.98 10.11
CA PRO A 321 -1.90 19.64 8.85
C PRO A 321 -1.82 18.13 8.62
N LEU A 322 -1.71 17.30 9.68
CA LEU A 322 -1.79 15.85 9.56
C LEU A 322 -3.19 15.38 9.12
N VAL A 323 -4.25 15.97 9.63
CA VAL A 323 -5.62 15.72 9.16
C VAL A 323 -5.70 16.03 7.66
N LEU A 324 -5.23 17.19 7.23
CA LEU A 324 -5.26 17.59 5.83
C LEU A 324 -4.45 16.61 4.96
N LEU A 325 -3.24 16.25 5.38
CA LEU A 325 -2.39 15.29 4.67
C LEU A 325 -3.07 13.91 4.51
N ASN A 326 -3.70 13.44 5.58
CA ASN A 326 -4.41 12.15 5.56
C ASN A 326 -5.65 12.19 4.67
N LEU A 327 -6.42 13.29 4.66
CA LEU A 327 -7.59 13.43 3.81
C LEU A 327 -7.26 13.40 2.32
N VAL A 328 -6.14 14.03 1.92
CA VAL A 328 -5.79 14.16 0.51
C VAL A 328 -4.95 13.00 -0.03
N GLY A 329 -4.15 12.34 0.81
CA GLY A 329 -3.23 11.28 0.40
C GLY A 329 -3.87 10.16 -0.43
N PRO A 330 -4.95 9.51 0.01
CA PRO A 330 -5.63 8.46 -0.74
C PRO A 330 -6.21 8.92 -2.09
N LEU A 331 -6.54 10.22 -2.22
CA LEU A 331 -7.14 10.77 -3.43
C LEU A 331 -6.14 10.88 -4.58
N ILE A 332 -4.84 11.00 -4.30
CA ILE A 332 -3.79 10.96 -5.33
C ILE A 332 -3.78 9.59 -5.99
N ASP A 333 -3.88 8.51 -5.19
CA ASP A 333 -3.97 7.14 -5.69
C ASP A 333 -5.25 6.91 -6.50
N ILE A 334 -6.41 7.32 -5.97
CA ILE A 334 -7.71 7.17 -6.64
C ILE A 334 -7.69 7.88 -7.99
N THR A 335 -7.32 9.16 -8.04
CA THR A 335 -7.27 9.95 -9.28
C THR A 335 -6.21 9.43 -10.25
N GLY A 336 -5.13 8.80 -9.75
CA GLY A 336 -4.14 8.11 -10.56
C GLY A 336 -4.71 6.92 -11.30
N ARG A 337 -5.39 6.04 -10.58
CA ARG A 337 -6.02 4.82 -11.14
C ARG A 337 -7.13 5.14 -12.13
N MET A 338 -7.93 6.18 -11.87
CA MET A 338 -9.01 6.61 -12.77
C MET A 338 -8.51 6.88 -14.21
N THR A 339 -7.26 7.23 -14.41
CA THR A 339 -6.71 7.54 -15.75
C THR A 339 -6.64 6.33 -16.68
N PHE A 340 -6.66 5.10 -16.15
CA PHE A 340 -6.54 3.87 -16.94
C PHE A 340 -7.55 2.76 -16.57
N LEU A 341 -8.47 3.03 -15.65
CA LEU A 341 -9.48 2.03 -15.22
C LEU A 341 -10.47 1.66 -16.32
N THR A 342 -10.70 2.56 -17.29
CA THR A 342 -11.62 2.34 -18.42
C THR A 342 -11.04 1.47 -19.54
N LEU A 343 -9.73 1.14 -19.47
CA LEU A 343 -9.06 0.32 -20.47
C LEU A 343 -9.44 -1.17 -20.34
N PRO A 344 -9.28 -1.97 -21.41
CA PRO A 344 -9.56 -3.41 -21.37
C PRO A 344 -8.82 -4.12 -20.24
N ALA A 345 -9.40 -5.17 -19.65
CA ALA A 345 -8.92 -5.81 -18.43
C ALA A 345 -7.46 -6.29 -18.53
N GLY A 346 -7.02 -6.89 -19.65
CA GLY A 346 -5.66 -7.36 -19.85
C GLY A 346 -4.63 -6.22 -19.82
N VAL A 347 -4.93 -5.10 -20.48
CA VAL A 347 -4.09 -3.89 -20.49
C VAL A 347 -4.08 -3.27 -19.10
N ARG A 348 -5.24 -3.09 -18.50
CA ARG A 348 -5.41 -2.48 -17.16
C ARG A 348 -4.58 -3.19 -16.09
N THR A 349 -4.57 -4.52 -16.06
CA THR A 349 -3.80 -5.30 -15.08
C THR A 349 -2.30 -5.01 -15.18
N ARG A 350 -1.74 -4.95 -16.40
CA ARG A 350 -0.32 -4.68 -16.62
C ARG A 350 0.04 -3.23 -16.25
N LEU A 351 -0.81 -2.27 -16.60
CA LEU A 351 -0.62 -0.87 -16.21
C LEU A 351 -0.72 -0.68 -14.69
N MET A 352 -1.63 -1.40 -14.03
CA MET A 352 -1.74 -1.40 -12.56
C MET A 352 -0.45 -1.90 -11.91
N THR A 353 0.16 -2.97 -12.45
CA THR A 353 1.45 -3.48 -11.95
C THR A 353 2.53 -2.40 -12.03
N ALA A 354 2.70 -1.76 -13.19
CA ALA A 354 3.67 -0.68 -13.36
C ALA A 354 3.42 0.51 -12.42
N TYR A 355 2.16 0.91 -12.28
CA TYR A 355 1.72 1.99 -11.39
C TYR A 355 2.08 1.70 -9.92
N ILE A 356 1.78 0.50 -9.43
CA ILE A 356 2.05 0.10 -8.04
C ILE A 356 3.55 -0.06 -7.80
N VAL A 357 4.31 -0.59 -8.76
CA VAL A 357 5.77 -0.69 -8.67
C VAL A 357 6.39 0.70 -8.49
N LEU A 358 5.99 1.68 -9.31
CA LEU A 358 6.46 3.06 -9.17
C LEU A 358 6.07 3.68 -7.82
N MET A 359 4.87 3.39 -7.33
CA MET A 359 4.41 3.83 -6.01
C MET A 359 5.35 3.35 -4.90
N PHE A 360 5.69 2.07 -4.88
CA PHE A 360 6.54 1.51 -3.82
C PHE A 360 8.01 1.86 -3.97
N ILE A 361 8.53 2.01 -5.18
CA ILE A 361 9.87 2.55 -5.40
C ILE A 361 9.96 3.98 -4.86
N GLY A 362 9.00 4.84 -5.21
CA GLY A 362 8.94 6.21 -4.70
C GLY A 362 8.83 6.25 -3.17
N GLY A 363 7.99 5.39 -2.60
CA GLY A 363 7.87 5.22 -1.15
C GLY A 363 9.18 4.82 -0.48
N GLY A 364 9.87 3.82 -1.01
CA GLY A 364 11.14 3.34 -0.48
C GLY A 364 12.24 4.40 -0.53
N LEU A 365 12.41 5.05 -1.68
CA LEU A 365 13.40 6.11 -1.85
C LEU A 365 13.14 7.30 -0.92
N ALA A 366 11.90 7.74 -0.80
CA ALA A 366 11.54 8.84 0.08
C ALA A 366 11.68 8.48 1.57
N SER A 367 11.42 7.21 1.95
CA SER A 367 11.64 6.71 3.31
C SER A 367 13.09 6.85 3.74
N TRP A 368 14.01 6.39 2.91
CA TRP A 368 15.44 6.52 3.19
C TRP A 368 15.89 7.98 3.17
N ALA A 369 15.50 8.74 2.15
CA ALA A 369 15.88 10.15 2.04
C ALA A 369 15.40 10.97 3.26
N ALA A 370 14.18 10.69 3.77
CA ALA A 370 13.63 11.39 4.93
C ALA A 370 14.44 11.12 6.21
N THR A 371 14.81 9.87 6.46
CA THR A 371 15.61 9.51 7.66
C THR A 371 17.04 9.99 7.55
N TRP A 372 17.63 9.98 6.34
CA TRP A 372 18.95 10.54 6.10
C TRP A 372 18.98 12.07 6.32
N VAL A 373 18.00 12.78 5.78
CA VAL A 373 17.88 14.25 6.00
C VAL A 373 17.59 14.54 7.46
N TYR A 374 16.75 13.73 8.12
CA TYR A 374 16.46 13.89 9.54
C TYR A 374 17.73 13.80 10.41
N GLU A 375 18.65 12.90 10.08
CA GLU A 375 19.92 12.74 10.80
C GLU A 375 20.79 14.01 10.76
N HIS A 376 20.79 14.74 9.62
CA HIS A 376 21.67 15.89 9.40
C HIS A 376 21.01 17.23 9.75
N GLU A 377 19.70 17.37 9.48
CA GLU A 377 18.96 18.63 9.54
C GLU A 377 17.73 18.55 10.45
N GLY A 378 17.52 17.43 11.13
CA GLY A 378 16.37 17.21 12.01
C GLY A 378 15.01 17.30 11.29
N TRP A 379 14.01 17.67 12.08
CA TRP A 379 12.64 17.81 11.56
C TRP A 379 12.51 18.85 10.44
N HIS A 380 13.23 19.98 10.56
CA HIS A 380 13.18 21.04 9.57
C HIS A 380 13.64 20.52 8.19
N GLY A 381 14.74 19.80 8.14
CA GLY A 381 15.22 19.17 6.90
C GLY A 381 14.21 18.18 6.30
N THR A 382 13.61 17.33 7.13
CA THR A 382 12.57 16.39 6.66
C THR A 382 11.35 17.13 6.09
N ALA A 383 10.92 18.21 6.73
CA ALA A 383 9.83 19.04 6.23
C ALA A 383 10.18 19.73 4.90
N MET A 384 11.41 20.23 4.76
CA MET A 384 11.91 20.81 3.49
C MET A 384 11.97 19.76 2.36
N LEU A 385 12.46 18.55 2.64
CA LEU A 385 12.44 17.44 1.69
C LEU A 385 11.01 17.14 1.24
N ALA A 386 10.10 16.96 2.19
CA ALA A 386 8.70 16.68 1.89
C ALA A 386 8.05 17.82 1.09
N ALA A 387 8.38 19.08 1.38
CA ALA A 387 7.92 20.25 0.61
C ALA A 387 8.46 20.24 -0.82
N GLY A 388 9.75 19.92 -1.02
CA GLY A 388 10.36 19.79 -2.34
C GLY A 388 9.71 18.68 -3.16
N LEU A 389 9.50 17.49 -2.57
CA LEU A 389 8.80 16.39 -3.22
C LEU A 389 7.34 16.76 -3.56
N SER A 390 6.68 17.51 -2.66
CA SER A 390 5.30 17.96 -2.88
C SER A 390 5.20 19.02 -3.97
N ALA A 391 6.17 19.95 -4.06
CA ALA A 391 6.28 20.90 -5.18
C ALA A 391 6.47 20.18 -6.52
N LEU A 392 7.32 19.15 -6.55
CA LEU A 392 7.50 18.32 -7.75
C LEU A 392 6.19 17.58 -8.10
N LEU A 393 5.48 17.04 -7.11
CA LEU A 393 4.18 16.39 -7.32
C LEU A 393 3.16 17.36 -7.93
N VAL A 394 3.10 18.61 -7.44
CA VAL A 394 2.25 19.68 -8.00
C VAL A 394 2.65 19.95 -9.46
N ALA A 395 3.94 20.14 -9.75
CA ALA A 395 4.43 20.39 -11.11
C ALA A 395 4.05 19.25 -12.07
N LEU A 396 4.26 17.99 -11.68
CA LEU A 396 3.89 16.82 -12.49
C LEU A 396 2.36 16.71 -12.67
N SER A 397 1.56 17.12 -11.66
CA SER A 397 0.10 17.15 -11.76
C SER A 397 -0.38 18.19 -12.76
N PHE A 398 0.26 19.35 -12.84
CA PHE A 398 0.00 20.34 -13.89
C PHE A 398 0.41 19.84 -15.28
N ILE A 399 1.54 19.15 -15.40
CA ILE A 399 1.96 18.52 -16.64
C ILE A 399 0.92 17.49 -17.09
N ALA A 400 0.46 16.62 -16.17
CA ALA A 400 -0.57 15.61 -16.45
C ALA A 400 -1.90 16.23 -16.93
N LEU A 401 -2.22 17.45 -16.52
CA LEU A 401 -3.42 18.16 -16.95
C LEU A 401 -3.35 18.53 -18.46
N ARG A 402 -2.15 18.72 -19.03
CA ARG A 402 -1.98 19.02 -20.46
C ARG A 402 -2.26 17.82 -21.36
N PHE A 403 -2.14 16.61 -20.84
CA PHE A 403 -2.44 15.36 -21.56
C PHE A 403 -3.92 14.95 -21.46
N ASP A 404 -4.83 15.86 -21.06
CA ASP A 404 -6.25 15.56 -20.94
C ASP A 404 -6.89 15.40 -22.33
N PRO A 405 -7.44 14.19 -22.67
CA PRO A 405 -8.12 13.95 -23.93
C PRO A 405 -9.28 14.91 -24.18
N ALA A 406 -9.96 15.37 -23.14
CA ALA A 406 -11.04 16.33 -23.22
C ALA A 406 -10.59 17.73 -23.71
N ARG A 407 -9.29 18.05 -23.64
CA ARG A 407 -8.72 19.28 -24.20
C ARG A 407 -8.28 19.11 -25.66
N ARG A 408 -7.88 17.89 -26.07
CA ARG A 408 -7.51 17.61 -27.48
C ARG A 408 -8.69 17.73 -28.45
N ASN A 409 -9.90 17.46 -27.98
CA ASN A 409 -11.11 17.57 -28.81
C ASN A 409 -11.69 19.00 -28.86
N LYS A 410 -11.07 19.98 -28.18
CA LYS A 410 -11.51 21.40 -28.19
C LYS A 410 -10.51 22.34 -28.90
N ALA A 411 -9.38 21.82 -29.34
CA ALA A 411 -8.39 22.51 -30.16
C ALA A 411 -8.39 21.94 -31.59
#